data_7daa0068c106c6442873eac8415f21d4
#
_entry.id   7daa0068c106c6442873eac8415f21d4
#
_cell.length_a   1.000
_cell.length_b   1.000
_cell.length_c   1.000
_cell.angle_alpha   90.00
_cell.angle_beta   90.00
_cell.angle_gamma   90.00
#
_symmetry.space_group_name_H-M   'P 1'
#
loop_
_entity.id
_entity.type
_entity.pdbx_description
1 polymer ?
#
loop_
_entity_poly.entity_id
_entity_poly.type
_entity_poly.pdbx_seq_one_letter_code
_entity_poly.pdbx_strand_id
1 'polypeptide(L)'
;MRKSSHSSKAIAPYWVSFGVCIFLAGIVWLVFGQTLGHPFINFDDPEYVYENPEINAGLTAHGVIWAFTHLPSPDWFPLTSISHMLDVQFYGLRAGGHHLTSVLVHTAVVILLFLVLRQMTGTLWRSAFVAAVFAIHPLRVESVAWVAERKDLLSGLFFMLTLGAYVRYVRKRRFGRYVLMAILFTCGLLSKPVFVTVPLVLLLLDYWPLRRFEQRLAIRGLILEKIPLLILSLAVSAATITGQTGEVVSMEPLPFVWRVNNAFVSYVTYIWQMIWPARLAIFYPHPQNHLALWEIAVAIALLIAMTVLAFALRKRCPYVIVGWFWYLVMLAPVIGVVQVNLQGQADRYTYLAQIGLYLLVVWSIADLSLSWPYRRQILSVAASIVIVALAWSSWIQTAYWRDSESLWTHAIAVTSDNDTAQADLADLLLRRGRVSEAVFHSQEALRIRPGNADAHNTLGIALFQMGDLKDAVAHWKQSLEIQPGNMNAQTNLAWALATAPDASLRDGTKAVELAQNVARRAGHANAMVLRTLAASYAETGQFAEAIDIAQQAFQLASAQGNSALMADLQLNIASYRRELPLRDPGVMTAAPTP
;
A
#
# COMPACT_ATOMS: atom_id res chain seq x y z
N MET A 1 -45.80 27.36 -29.63
CA MET A 1 -46.12 26.17 -28.79
C MET A 1 -45.38 24.95 -29.36
N ARG A 2 -44.20 24.63 -28.86
CA ARG A 2 -43.51 23.37 -29.15
C ARG A 2 -43.76 22.43 -27.98
N LYS A 3 -44.58 21.42 -28.17
CA LYS A 3 -44.80 20.31 -27.23
C LYS A 3 -43.46 19.60 -26.99
N SER A 4 -42.89 19.72 -25.81
CA SER A 4 -41.80 18.88 -25.35
C SER A 4 -42.32 17.45 -25.18
N SER A 5 -42.05 16.57 -26.13
CA SER A 5 -42.23 15.14 -25.95
C SER A 5 -41.28 14.67 -24.86
N HIS A 6 -41.77 14.51 -23.63
CA HIS A 6 -41.09 13.69 -22.63
C HIS A 6 -41.08 12.25 -23.11
N SER A 7 -40.03 11.88 -23.87
CA SER A 7 -39.71 10.48 -24.12
C SER A 7 -39.47 9.85 -22.73
N SER A 8 -40.40 9.04 -22.25
CA SER A 8 -40.22 8.16 -21.14
C SER A 8 -39.06 7.22 -21.49
N LYS A 9 -37.86 7.53 -20.94
CA LYS A 9 -36.72 6.61 -21.06
C LYS A 9 -37.14 5.29 -20.43
N ALA A 10 -37.42 4.28 -21.24
CA ALA A 10 -37.73 2.95 -20.76
C ALA A 10 -36.59 2.52 -19.82
N ILE A 11 -36.93 2.31 -18.56
CA ILE A 11 -35.99 1.80 -17.55
C ILE A 11 -35.59 0.40 -18.04
N ALA A 12 -34.31 0.21 -18.36
CA ALA A 12 -33.83 -1.11 -18.77
C ALA A 12 -34.23 -2.16 -17.72
N PRO A 13 -34.75 -3.32 -18.15
CA PRO A 13 -35.22 -4.36 -17.24
C PRO A 13 -34.13 -4.71 -16.20
N TYR A 14 -34.52 -5.03 -14.98
CA TYR A 14 -33.60 -5.33 -13.89
C TYR A 14 -32.67 -6.52 -14.21
N TRP A 15 -33.13 -7.50 -15.00
CA TRP A 15 -32.33 -8.64 -15.43
C TRP A 15 -31.11 -8.24 -16.29
N VAL A 16 -31.20 -7.15 -17.07
CA VAL A 16 -30.04 -6.64 -17.83
C VAL A 16 -28.96 -6.15 -16.86
N SER A 17 -29.35 -5.47 -15.79
CA SER A 17 -28.38 -5.03 -14.78
C SER A 17 -27.77 -6.17 -14.00
N PHE A 18 -28.56 -7.21 -13.75
CA PHE A 18 -28.08 -8.44 -13.12
C PHE A 18 -27.05 -9.13 -14.03
N GLY A 19 -27.34 -9.23 -15.35
CA GLY A 19 -26.38 -9.74 -16.32
C GLY A 19 -25.08 -8.93 -16.38
N VAL A 20 -25.16 -7.59 -16.29
CA VAL A 20 -23.96 -6.73 -16.21
C VAL A 20 -23.17 -7.02 -14.91
N CYS A 21 -23.84 -7.18 -13.77
CA CYS A 21 -23.15 -7.52 -12.51
C CYS A 21 -22.42 -8.86 -12.59
N ILE A 22 -23.04 -9.88 -13.18
CA ILE A 22 -22.40 -11.20 -13.41
C ILE A 22 -21.18 -11.05 -14.32
N PHE A 23 -21.32 -10.31 -15.44
CA PHE A 23 -20.22 -10.06 -16.36
C PHE A 23 -19.06 -9.34 -15.65
N LEU A 24 -19.34 -8.30 -14.87
CA LEU A 24 -18.33 -7.55 -14.11
C LEU A 24 -17.63 -8.45 -13.08
N ALA A 25 -18.37 -9.26 -12.35
CA ALA A 25 -17.77 -10.24 -11.45
C ALA A 25 -16.88 -11.22 -12.24
N GLY A 26 -17.38 -11.76 -13.36
CA GLY A 26 -16.64 -12.71 -14.20
C GLY A 26 -15.30 -12.18 -14.69
N ILE A 27 -15.22 -10.92 -15.15
CA ILE A 27 -13.96 -10.33 -15.62
C ILE A 27 -12.97 -10.04 -14.47
N VAL A 28 -13.46 -9.66 -13.27
CA VAL A 28 -12.60 -9.53 -12.07
C VAL A 28 -11.97 -10.88 -11.75
N TRP A 29 -12.78 -11.95 -11.67
CA TRP A 29 -12.29 -13.28 -11.35
C TRP A 29 -11.40 -13.87 -12.44
N LEU A 30 -11.67 -13.56 -13.70
CA LEU A 30 -10.80 -13.96 -14.81
C LEU A 30 -9.40 -13.39 -14.64
N VAL A 31 -9.26 -12.12 -14.24
CA VAL A 31 -7.95 -11.46 -14.10
C VAL A 31 -7.30 -11.80 -12.77
N PHE A 32 -8.01 -11.63 -11.66
CA PHE A 32 -7.43 -11.70 -10.32
C PHE A 32 -7.58 -13.05 -9.62
N GLY A 33 -8.36 -14.00 -10.18
CA GLY A 33 -8.49 -15.35 -9.59
C GLY A 33 -7.16 -16.09 -9.46
N GLN A 34 -6.15 -15.77 -10.28
CA GLN A 34 -4.81 -16.34 -10.17
C GLN A 34 -4.12 -16.00 -8.85
N THR A 35 -4.46 -14.86 -8.21
CA THR A 35 -3.84 -14.44 -6.94
C THR A 35 -4.12 -15.42 -5.79
N LEU A 36 -5.15 -16.24 -5.88
CA LEU A 36 -5.45 -17.25 -4.85
C LEU A 36 -4.31 -18.27 -4.67
N GLY A 37 -3.46 -18.44 -5.70
CA GLY A 37 -2.27 -19.28 -5.65
C GLY A 37 -0.98 -18.53 -5.28
N HIS A 38 -1.03 -17.22 -5.04
CA HIS A 38 0.15 -16.42 -4.72
C HIS A 38 0.46 -16.47 -3.21
N PRO A 39 1.74 -16.55 -2.81
CA PRO A 39 2.16 -16.37 -1.43
C PRO A 39 2.07 -14.88 -1.02
N PHE A 40 2.31 -14.62 0.26
CA PHE A 40 2.60 -13.28 0.75
C PHE A 40 3.91 -12.73 0.14
N ILE A 41 4.00 -11.42 0.03
CA ILE A 41 5.17 -10.70 -0.50
C ILE A 41 6.02 -10.21 0.67
N ASN A 42 7.36 -10.17 0.51
CA ASN A 42 8.28 -9.69 1.54
C ASN A 42 8.35 -8.15 1.67
N PHE A 43 7.28 -7.47 1.30
CA PHE A 43 7.15 -6.02 1.40
C PHE A 43 5.81 -5.67 2.05
N ASP A 44 5.84 -5.07 3.22
CA ASP A 44 4.70 -4.73 4.09
C ASP A 44 3.86 -5.94 4.58
N ASP A 45 3.67 -7.03 3.79
CA ASP A 45 2.89 -8.19 4.24
C ASP A 45 3.42 -8.82 5.54
N PRO A 46 4.77 -8.89 5.80
CA PRO A 46 5.26 -9.33 7.10
C PRO A 46 4.70 -8.50 8.24
N GLU A 47 4.88 -7.19 8.18
CA GLU A 47 4.51 -6.27 9.25
C GLU A 47 3.00 -6.16 9.44
N TYR A 48 2.25 -6.11 8.34
CA TYR A 48 0.79 -5.93 8.38
C TYR A 48 0.00 -7.22 8.57
N VAL A 49 0.61 -8.41 8.34
CA VAL A 49 -0.13 -9.67 8.38
C VAL A 49 0.58 -10.74 9.18
N TYR A 50 1.65 -11.37 8.67
CA TYR A 50 2.09 -12.66 9.18
C TYR A 50 3.18 -12.60 10.28
N GLU A 51 3.87 -11.50 10.47
CA GLU A 51 4.79 -11.28 11.59
C GLU A 51 4.16 -10.45 12.72
N ASN A 52 2.96 -9.90 12.52
CA ASN A 52 2.27 -9.10 13.53
C ASN A 52 1.53 -10.00 14.52
N PRO A 53 1.96 -10.05 15.80
CA PRO A 53 1.36 -10.96 16.78
C PRO A 53 -0.10 -10.66 17.08
N GLU A 54 -0.53 -9.39 17.01
CA GLU A 54 -1.91 -9.00 17.26
C GLU A 54 -2.85 -9.41 16.13
N ILE A 55 -2.35 -9.39 14.89
CA ILE A 55 -3.09 -9.89 13.72
C ILE A 55 -3.14 -11.42 13.74
N ASN A 56 -2.00 -12.07 14.06
CA ASN A 56 -1.88 -13.52 14.06
C ASN A 56 -2.72 -14.20 15.15
N ALA A 57 -3.09 -13.49 16.20
CA ALA A 57 -4.02 -13.98 17.22
C ALA A 57 -5.46 -14.11 16.71
N GLY A 58 -5.75 -13.65 15.48
CA GLY A 58 -7.11 -13.58 14.94
C GLY A 58 -7.95 -12.49 15.61
N LEU A 59 -9.27 -12.59 15.47
CA LEU A 59 -10.19 -11.58 16.01
C LEU A 59 -10.39 -11.79 17.51
N THR A 60 -9.68 -10.99 18.31
CA THR A 60 -9.80 -10.96 19.77
C THR A 60 -10.28 -9.59 20.26
N ALA A 61 -10.88 -9.52 21.45
CA ALA A 61 -11.25 -8.22 22.05
C ALA A 61 -10.02 -7.33 22.26
N HIS A 62 -8.88 -7.91 22.66
CA HIS A 62 -7.61 -7.21 22.80
C HIS A 62 -7.13 -6.67 21.46
N GLY A 63 -7.09 -7.49 20.40
CA GLY A 63 -6.68 -7.09 19.06
C GLY A 63 -7.56 -5.97 18.48
N VAL A 64 -8.89 -6.00 18.72
CA VAL A 64 -9.77 -4.90 18.32
C VAL A 64 -9.44 -3.60 19.05
N ILE A 65 -9.23 -3.63 20.38
CA ILE A 65 -8.81 -2.46 21.16
C ILE A 65 -7.46 -1.96 20.65
N TRP A 66 -6.50 -2.86 20.45
CA TRP A 66 -5.18 -2.55 19.91
C TRP A 66 -5.29 -1.82 18.56
N ALA A 67 -6.11 -2.30 17.61
CA ALA A 67 -6.27 -1.68 16.30
C ALA A 67 -6.71 -0.21 16.38
N PHE A 68 -7.48 0.17 17.42
CA PHE A 68 -7.91 1.57 17.60
C PHE A 68 -6.96 2.40 18.46
N THR A 69 -6.16 1.81 19.35
CA THR A 69 -5.36 2.52 20.33
C THR A 69 -3.87 2.52 20.06
N HIS A 70 -3.37 1.53 19.31
CA HIS A 70 -1.98 1.43 18.93
C HIS A 70 -1.84 1.80 17.45
N LEU A 71 -0.92 2.71 17.19
CA LEU A 71 -0.50 3.05 15.85
C LEU A 71 0.52 1.98 15.45
N PRO A 72 0.19 1.03 14.55
CA PRO A 72 1.26 0.28 13.90
C PRO A 72 2.09 1.31 13.14
N SER A 73 3.37 1.16 13.18
CA SER A 73 4.32 1.98 12.44
C SER A 73 3.95 2.02 10.96
N PRO A 74 4.01 3.11 10.28
CA PRO A 74 3.59 4.48 10.49
C PRO A 74 2.11 4.74 10.20
N ASP A 75 1.30 3.72 9.97
CA ASP A 75 -0.03 3.79 9.35
C ASP A 75 -1.15 3.27 10.27
N TRP A 76 -2.06 4.14 10.68
CA TRP A 76 -3.20 3.79 11.50
C TRP A 76 -4.44 3.47 10.66
N PHE A 77 -4.72 2.17 10.47
CA PHE A 77 -5.84 1.66 9.65
C PHE A 77 -6.68 0.62 10.43
N PRO A 78 -7.41 1.01 11.49
CA PRO A 78 -8.08 0.05 12.38
C PRO A 78 -8.95 -0.97 11.67
N LEU A 79 -9.75 -0.57 10.68
CA LEU A 79 -10.63 -1.49 9.96
C LEU A 79 -9.88 -2.44 9.02
N THR A 80 -8.73 -2.02 8.51
CA THR A 80 -7.86 -2.88 7.70
C THR A 80 -7.22 -3.96 8.59
N SER A 81 -6.68 -3.58 9.76
CA SER A 81 -6.16 -4.52 10.74
C SER A 81 -7.22 -5.54 11.18
N ILE A 82 -8.43 -5.08 11.53
CA ILE A 82 -9.55 -5.98 11.86
C ILE A 82 -9.91 -6.91 10.69
N SER A 83 -9.86 -6.43 9.46
CA SER A 83 -10.09 -7.27 8.27
C SER A 83 -9.05 -8.37 8.14
N HIS A 84 -7.77 -8.11 8.43
CA HIS A 84 -6.73 -9.13 8.46
C HIS A 84 -6.89 -10.10 9.63
N MET A 85 -7.26 -9.64 10.83
CA MET A 85 -7.60 -10.50 11.96
C MET A 85 -8.75 -11.46 11.62
N LEU A 86 -9.77 -10.98 10.89
CA LEU A 86 -10.86 -11.83 10.41
C LEU A 86 -10.37 -12.89 9.42
N ASP A 87 -9.49 -12.51 8.48
CA ASP A 87 -8.92 -13.47 7.54
C ASP A 87 -8.09 -14.55 8.27
N VAL A 88 -7.29 -14.14 9.26
CA VAL A 88 -6.54 -15.09 10.10
C VAL A 88 -7.50 -16.01 10.86
N GLN A 89 -8.60 -15.50 11.39
CA GLN A 89 -9.62 -16.30 12.08
C GLN A 89 -10.23 -17.39 11.19
N PHE A 90 -10.44 -17.09 9.89
CA PHE A 90 -11.09 -18.03 8.96
C PHE A 90 -10.10 -18.90 8.19
N TYR A 91 -8.94 -18.38 7.83
CA TYR A 91 -8.00 -19.02 6.91
C TYR A 91 -6.64 -19.32 7.54
N GLY A 92 -6.38 -18.84 8.76
CA GLY A 92 -5.02 -18.82 9.33
C GLY A 92 -4.11 -17.93 8.47
N LEU A 93 -2.84 -18.27 8.42
CA LEU A 93 -1.84 -17.59 7.58
C LEU A 93 -1.75 -18.14 6.15
N ARG A 94 -2.85 -18.66 5.61
CA ARG A 94 -2.90 -19.10 4.20
C ARG A 94 -3.10 -17.89 3.30
N ALA A 95 -2.07 -17.47 2.59
CA ALA A 95 -2.10 -16.28 1.71
C ALA A 95 -3.29 -16.30 0.72
N GLY A 96 -3.62 -17.46 0.13
CA GLY A 96 -4.76 -17.60 -0.77
C GLY A 96 -6.11 -17.22 -0.17
N GLY A 97 -6.32 -17.37 1.14
CA GLY A 97 -7.53 -16.91 1.84
C GLY A 97 -7.59 -15.38 1.93
N HIS A 98 -6.45 -14.74 2.22
CA HIS A 98 -6.35 -13.28 2.23
C HIS A 98 -6.55 -12.69 0.83
N HIS A 99 -5.98 -13.30 -0.21
CA HIS A 99 -6.24 -12.91 -1.60
C HIS A 99 -7.71 -13.10 -1.98
N LEU A 100 -8.35 -14.20 -1.55
CA LEU A 100 -9.79 -14.42 -1.78
C LEU A 100 -10.62 -13.25 -1.26
N THR A 101 -10.38 -12.81 -0.03
CA THR A 101 -11.07 -11.64 0.54
C THR A 101 -10.80 -10.38 -0.30
N SER A 102 -9.56 -10.14 -0.75
CA SER A 102 -9.23 -9.00 -1.62
C SER A 102 -10.03 -9.02 -2.93
N VAL A 103 -10.08 -10.16 -3.62
CA VAL A 103 -10.83 -10.30 -4.88
C VAL A 103 -12.34 -10.13 -4.67
N LEU A 104 -12.89 -10.66 -3.56
CA LEU A 104 -14.30 -10.48 -3.22
C LEU A 104 -14.65 -9.02 -2.94
N VAL A 105 -13.83 -8.32 -2.16
CA VAL A 105 -14.03 -6.89 -1.86
C VAL A 105 -13.93 -6.05 -3.13
N HIS A 106 -12.93 -6.31 -3.99
CA HIS A 106 -12.81 -5.62 -5.28
C HIS A 106 -14.03 -5.87 -6.18
N THR A 107 -14.51 -7.12 -6.25
CA THR A 107 -15.73 -7.48 -6.98
C THR A 107 -16.94 -6.67 -6.47
N ALA A 108 -17.09 -6.55 -5.16
CA ALA A 108 -18.15 -5.74 -4.56
C ALA A 108 -18.02 -4.25 -4.92
N VAL A 109 -16.80 -3.69 -4.88
CA VAL A 109 -16.53 -2.30 -5.29
C VAL A 109 -16.94 -2.06 -6.74
N VAL A 110 -16.57 -2.95 -7.65
CA VAL A 110 -16.89 -2.86 -9.08
C VAL A 110 -18.40 -2.89 -9.34
N ILE A 111 -19.09 -3.82 -8.70
CA ILE A 111 -20.55 -3.93 -8.82
C ILE A 111 -21.23 -2.68 -8.25
N LEU A 112 -20.80 -2.22 -7.09
CA LEU A 112 -21.33 -1.01 -6.47
C LEU A 112 -21.05 0.24 -7.31
N LEU A 113 -19.86 0.37 -7.91
CA LEU A 113 -19.54 1.46 -8.82
C LEU A 113 -20.52 1.51 -9.99
N PHE A 114 -20.78 0.37 -10.64
CA PHE A 114 -21.79 0.28 -11.70
C PHE A 114 -23.17 0.73 -11.22
N LEU A 115 -23.64 0.17 -10.10
CA LEU A 115 -24.98 0.45 -9.56
C LEU A 115 -25.14 1.91 -9.12
N VAL A 116 -24.13 2.49 -8.46
CA VAL A 116 -24.14 3.88 -8.00
C VAL A 116 -24.11 4.85 -9.19
N LEU A 117 -23.22 4.64 -10.15
CA LEU A 117 -23.16 5.47 -11.37
C LEU A 117 -24.48 5.40 -12.16
N ARG A 118 -25.04 4.20 -12.34
CA ARG A 118 -26.35 4.03 -12.98
C ARG A 118 -27.45 4.75 -12.21
N GLN A 119 -27.44 4.64 -10.89
CA GLN A 119 -28.43 5.30 -10.02
C GLN A 119 -28.35 6.83 -10.10
N MET A 120 -27.13 7.39 -10.22
CA MET A 120 -26.91 8.83 -10.33
C MET A 120 -27.24 9.39 -11.71
N THR A 121 -26.83 8.69 -12.78
CA THR A 121 -26.84 9.23 -14.14
C THR A 121 -28.00 8.70 -15.00
N GLY A 122 -28.64 7.62 -14.58
CA GLY A 122 -29.68 6.93 -15.36
C GLY A 122 -29.19 6.23 -16.62
N THR A 123 -27.85 6.12 -16.83
CA THR A 123 -27.25 5.55 -18.02
C THR A 123 -26.64 4.17 -17.75
N LEU A 124 -27.20 3.12 -18.35
CA LEU A 124 -26.77 1.74 -18.08
C LEU A 124 -25.41 1.46 -18.70
N TRP A 125 -25.27 1.61 -20.03
CA TRP A 125 -24.07 1.17 -20.75
C TRP A 125 -22.83 2.01 -20.46
N ARG A 126 -22.99 3.34 -20.27
CA ARG A 126 -21.86 4.21 -19.86
C ARG A 126 -21.34 3.80 -18.48
N SER A 127 -22.27 3.56 -17.53
CA SER A 127 -21.90 3.12 -16.18
C SER A 127 -21.28 1.73 -16.16
N ALA A 128 -21.78 0.81 -16.98
CA ALA A 128 -21.24 -0.53 -17.12
C ALA A 128 -19.80 -0.51 -17.68
N PHE A 129 -19.56 0.31 -18.71
CA PHE A 129 -18.23 0.41 -19.32
C PHE A 129 -17.20 1.06 -18.35
N VAL A 130 -17.58 2.13 -17.65
CA VAL A 130 -16.71 2.71 -16.59
C VAL A 130 -16.36 1.65 -15.54
N ALA A 131 -17.35 0.89 -15.05
CA ALA A 131 -17.11 -0.15 -14.07
C ALA A 131 -16.25 -1.30 -14.64
N ALA A 132 -16.42 -1.67 -15.91
CA ALA A 132 -15.62 -2.70 -16.55
C ALA A 132 -14.16 -2.27 -16.73
N VAL A 133 -13.91 -1.04 -17.17
CA VAL A 133 -12.54 -0.49 -17.26
C VAL A 133 -11.90 -0.42 -15.88
N PHE A 134 -12.62 0.11 -14.89
CA PHE A 134 -12.14 0.16 -13.51
C PHE A 134 -11.82 -1.24 -12.96
N ALA A 135 -12.65 -2.23 -13.28
CA ALA A 135 -12.52 -3.60 -12.77
C ALA A 135 -11.18 -4.25 -13.13
N ILE A 136 -10.72 -4.02 -14.36
CA ILE A 136 -9.62 -4.77 -14.96
C ILE A 136 -8.50 -3.89 -15.50
N HIS A 137 -8.41 -2.63 -15.09
CA HIS A 137 -7.29 -1.79 -15.52
C HIS A 137 -6.00 -2.23 -14.83
N PRO A 138 -4.85 -2.33 -15.51
CA PRO A 138 -3.58 -2.76 -14.92
C PRO A 138 -3.15 -1.99 -13.67
N LEU A 139 -3.50 -0.71 -13.57
CA LEU A 139 -3.29 0.11 -12.36
C LEU A 139 -4.11 -0.33 -11.13
N ARG A 140 -4.97 -1.37 -11.25
CA ARG A 140 -5.69 -1.97 -10.10
C ARG A 140 -4.93 -3.13 -9.50
N VAL A 141 -3.94 -3.67 -10.26
CA VAL A 141 -3.23 -4.89 -9.88
C VAL A 141 -2.55 -4.72 -8.53
N GLU A 142 -1.84 -3.63 -8.30
CA GLU A 142 -1.18 -3.34 -7.03
C GLU A 142 -2.18 -3.40 -5.85
N SER A 143 -3.31 -2.70 -5.94
CA SER A 143 -4.32 -2.68 -4.87
C SER A 143 -5.01 -4.03 -4.64
N VAL A 144 -5.10 -4.92 -5.66
CA VAL A 144 -5.86 -6.20 -5.57
C VAL A 144 -4.94 -7.37 -5.26
N ALA A 145 -3.76 -7.44 -5.89
CA ALA A 145 -2.82 -8.54 -5.76
C ALA A 145 -1.94 -8.44 -4.51
N TRP A 146 -1.76 -7.25 -3.96
CA TRP A 146 -0.99 -7.05 -2.73
C TRP A 146 -1.88 -7.10 -1.49
N VAL A 147 -1.60 -8.04 -0.58
CA VAL A 147 -2.46 -8.27 0.60
C VAL A 147 -2.43 -7.07 1.55
N ALA A 148 -1.28 -6.46 1.81
CA ALA A 148 -1.14 -5.27 2.65
C ALA A 148 -1.93 -4.05 2.13
N GLU A 149 -2.21 -3.98 0.81
CA GLU A 149 -3.04 -2.91 0.22
C GLU A 149 -4.57 -3.17 0.32
N ARG A 150 -5.00 -4.11 1.18
CA ARG A 150 -6.41 -4.29 1.56
C ARG A 150 -7.09 -2.97 1.94
N LYS A 151 -6.31 -2.04 2.49
CA LYS A 151 -6.74 -0.68 2.83
C LYS A 151 -7.36 0.07 1.65
N ASP A 152 -6.87 -0.12 0.42
CA ASP A 152 -7.46 0.48 -0.79
C ASP A 152 -8.82 -0.12 -1.13
N LEU A 153 -8.92 -1.43 -1.04
CA LEU A 153 -10.15 -2.15 -1.37
C LEU A 153 -11.27 -1.83 -0.38
N LEU A 154 -10.96 -1.80 0.91
CA LEU A 154 -11.93 -1.43 1.95
C LEU A 154 -12.35 0.03 1.82
N SER A 155 -11.40 0.95 1.59
CA SER A 155 -11.73 2.35 1.34
C SER A 155 -12.61 2.49 0.10
N GLY A 156 -12.32 1.74 -0.98
CA GLY A 156 -13.16 1.67 -2.18
C GLY A 156 -14.57 1.18 -1.90
N LEU A 157 -14.71 0.12 -1.10
CA LEU A 157 -16.00 -0.41 -0.68
C LEU A 157 -16.83 0.65 0.07
N PHE A 158 -16.24 1.26 1.10
CA PHE A 158 -16.91 2.30 1.87
C PHE A 158 -17.15 3.56 1.05
N PHE A 159 -16.30 3.88 0.07
CA PHE A 159 -16.53 4.97 -0.87
C PHE A 159 -17.81 4.75 -1.68
N MET A 160 -17.96 3.57 -2.29
CA MET A 160 -19.15 3.26 -3.07
C MET A 160 -20.42 3.22 -2.21
N LEU A 161 -20.33 2.67 -1.00
CA LEU A 161 -21.43 2.65 -0.04
C LEU A 161 -21.81 4.06 0.40
N THR A 162 -20.83 4.93 0.69
CA THR A 162 -21.03 6.34 1.04
C THR A 162 -21.73 7.10 -0.10
N LEU A 163 -21.25 6.94 -1.34
CA LEU A 163 -21.91 7.55 -2.50
C LEU A 163 -23.34 7.05 -2.68
N GLY A 164 -23.58 5.75 -2.55
CA GLY A 164 -24.90 5.15 -2.63
C GLY A 164 -25.85 5.66 -1.53
N ALA A 165 -25.36 5.78 -0.30
CA ALA A 165 -26.11 6.35 0.83
C ALA A 165 -26.39 7.85 0.61
N TYR A 166 -25.40 8.59 0.10
CA TYR A 166 -25.55 10.00 -0.24
C TYR A 166 -26.64 10.23 -1.28
N VAL A 167 -26.66 9.48 -2.38
CA VAL A 167 -27.70 9.57 -3.41
C VAL A 167 -29.09 9.29 -2.83
N ARG A 168 -29.21 8.31 -1.93
CA ARG A 168 -30.47 8.00 -1.24
C ARG A 168 -30.89 9.13 -0.28
N TYR A 169 -29.93 9.76 0.38
CA TYR A 169 -30.17 10.94 1.24
C TYR A 169 -30.66 12.12 0.40
N VAL A 170 -29.98 12.44 -0.69
CA VAL A 170 -30.36 13.54 -1.60
C VAL A 170 -31.78 13.39 -2.13
N ARG A 171 -32.20 12.17 -2.49
CA ARG A 171 -33.55 11.89 -2.99
C ARG A 171 -34.66 12.04 -1.92
N LYS A 172 -34.37 11.68 -0.68
CA LYS A 172 -35.29 11.81 0.46
C LYS A 172 -34.47 12.21 1.68
N ARG A 173 -34.45 13.51 1.97
CA ARG A 173 -33.71 14.09 3.11
C ARG A 173 -34.31 13.60 4.43
N ARG A 174 -33.68 12.58 5.03
CA ARG A 174 -34.02 12.05 6.36
C ARG A 174 -32.76 11.99 7.19
N PHE A 175 -32.82 12.38 8.45
CA PHE A 175 -31.69 12.38 9.37
C PHE A 175 -30.98 11.02 9.43
N GLY A 176 -31.72 9.90 9.58
CA GLY A 176 -31.15 8.56 9.63
C GLY A 176 -30.34 8.17 8.35
N ARG A 177 -30.71 8.72 7.17
CA ARG A 177 -29.92 8.49 5.94
C ARG A 177 -28.62 9.28 5.92
N TYR A 178 -28.63 10.48 6.50
CA TYR A 178 -27.43 11.27 6.69
C TYR A 178 -26.47 10.58 7.68
N VAL A 179 -27.00 10.11 8.81
CA VAL A 179 -26.22 9.37 9.81
C VAL A 179 -25.62 8.10 9.20
N LEU A 180 -26.40 7.31 8.44
CA LEU A 180 -25.85 6.13 7.75
C LEU A 180 -24.70 6.51 6.79
N MET A 181 -24.86 7.58 6.01
CA MET A 181 -23.79 8.08 5.13
C MET A 181 -22.56 8.50 5.94
N ALA A 182 -22.74 9.21 7.05
CA ALA A 182 -21.63 9.64 7.91
C ALA A 182 -20.90 8.45 8.56
N ILE A 183 -21.62 7.41 8.99
CA ILE A 183 -21.03 6.17 9.51
C ILE A 183 -20.17 5.48 8.42
N LEU A 184 -20.73 5.30 7.23
CA LEU A 184 -19.99 4.68 6.11
C LEU A 184 -18.77 5.50 5.71
N PHE A 185 -18.88 6.83 5.73
CA PHE A 185 -17.77 7.73 5.52
C PHE A 185 -16.68 7.57 6.58
N THR A 186 -17.05 7.49 7.86
CA THR A 186 -16.12 7.24 8.97
C THR A 186 -15.43 5.88 8.82
N CYS A 187 -16.16 4.84 8.44
CA CYS A 187 -15.54 3.54 8.13
C CYS A 187 -14.49 3.64 7.00
N GLY A 188 -14.78 4.46 5.98
CA GLY A 188 -13.80 4.72 4.92
C GLY A 188 -12.54 5.42 5.42
N LEU A 189 -12.67 6.43 6.28
CA LEU A 189 -11.55 7.12 6.93
C LEU A 189 -10.70 6.16 7.80
N LEU A 190 -11.34 5.27 8.53
CA LEU A 190 -10.70 4.26 9.38
C LEU A 190 -10.08 3.09 8.57
N SER A 191 -10.35 3.02 7.27
CA SER A 191 -9.73 2.07 6.35
C SER A 191 -8.51 2.65 5.66
N LYS A 192 -8.56 3.91 5.21
CA LYS A 192 -7.43 4.63 4.60
C LYS A 192 -7.65 6.15 4.67
N PRO A 193 -6.68 6.96 5.16
CA PRO A 193 -6.81 8.41 5.31
C PRO A 193 -7.08 9.20 4.01
N VAL A 194 -6.75 8.66 2.83
CA VAL A 194 -7.05 9.31 1.53
C VAL A 194 -8.52 9.71 1.39
N PHE A 195 -9.38 9.12 2.19
CA PHE A 195 -10.82 9.37 2.26
C PHE A 195 -11.19 10.80 2.71
N VAL A 196 -10.26 11.56 3.27
CA VAL A 196 -10.46 12.96 3.73
C VAL A 196 -10.97 13.89 2.63
N THR A 197 -10.73 13.57 1.37
CA THR A 197 -11.16 14.36 0.20
C THR A 197 -12.59 14.07 -0.27
N VAL A 198 -13.24 13.02 0.23
CA VAL A 198 -14.58 12.61 -0.21
C VAL A 198 -15.65 13.71 -0.06
N PRO A 199 -15.68 14.56 0.99
CA PRO A 199 -16.63 15.66 1.08
C PRO A 199 -16.58 16.61 -0.12
N LEU A 200 -15.39 16.82 -0.71
CA LEU A 200 -15.22 17.63 -1.92
C LEU A 200 -15.78 16.90 -3.16
N VAL A 201 -15.57 15.59 -3.25
CA VAL A 201 -16.18 14.77 -4.32
C VAL A 201 -17.72 14.82 -4.23
N LEU A 202 -18.30 14.77 -3.02
CA LEU A 202 -19.74 14.91 -2.84
C LEU A 202 -20.25 16.27 -3.33
N LEU A 203 -19.50 17.37 -3.14
CA LEU A 203 -19.83 18.68 -3.71
C LEU A 203 -19.77 18.69 -5.25
N LEU A 204 -18.77 18.02 -5.85
CA LEU A 204 -18.71 17.85 -7.30
C LEU A 204 -19.93 17.09 -7.83
N LEU A 205 -20.33 16.03 -7.14
CA LEU A 205 -21.53 15.28 -7.49
C LEU A 205 -22.84 16.08 -7.32
N ASP A 206 -22.88 17.02 -6.39
CA ASP A 206 -23.99 17.97 -6.25
C ASP A 206 -24.11 18.89 -7.47
N TYR A 207 -22.98 19.24 -8.10
CA TYR A 207 -23.01 19.99 -9.36
C TYR A 207 -23.50 19.11 -10.50
N TRP A 208 -22.89 17.94 -10.72
CA TRP A 208 -23.31 16.93 -11.69
C TRP A 208 -22.95 15.54 -11.15
N PRO A 209 -23.83 14.55 -11.27
CA PRO A 209 -25.12 14.51 -11.98
C PRO A 209 -26.34 14.91 -11.12
N LEU A 210 -26.19 15.22 -9.82
CA LEU A 210 -27.33 15.44 -8.91
C LEU A 210 -28.00 16.80 -9.08
N ARG A 211 -27.37 17.77 -9.76
CA ARG A 211 -27.91 19.11 -10.13
C ARG A 211 -28.51 19.91 -8.98
N ARG A 212 -27.92 19.84 -7.80
CA ARG A 212 -28.41 20.53 -6.60
C ARG A 212 -28.06 22.02 -6.57
N PHE A 213 -27.15 22.49 -7.43
CA PHE A 213 -26.76 23.91 -7.53
C PHE A 213 -27.76 24.78 -8.28
N GLU A 214 -28.75 24.21 -8.94
CA GLU A 214 -29.76 24.95 -9.70
C GLU A 214 -30.77 25.71 -8.79
N GLN A 215 -30.80 25.40 -7.51
CA GLN A 215 -31.64 26.07 -6.50
C GLN A 215 -30.82 27.16 -5.80
N ARG A 216 -31.18 28.45 -5.98
CA ARG A 216 -30.40 29.63 -5.50
C ARG A 216 -30.09 29.68 -3.99
N LEU A 217 -30.82 29.01 -3.15
CA LEU A 217 -30.59 28.88 -1.69
C LEU A 217 -29.64 27.74 -1.34
N ALA A 218 -29.18 26.96 -2.34
CA ALA A 218 -28.55 25.67 -2.11
C ALA A 218 -27.09 25.73 -1.70
N ILE A 219 -26.27 26.68 -2.17
CA ILE A 219 -24.80 26.61 -2.03
C ILE A 219 -24.37 26.60 -0.56
N ARG A 220 -24.89 27.55 0.25
CA ARG A 220 -24.58 27.58 1.69
C ARG A 220 -25.02 26.30 2.39
N GLY A 221 -26.24 25.84 2.09
CA GLY A 221 -26.77 24.60 2.66
C GLY A 221 -25.99 23.36 2.25
N LEU A 222 -25.47 23.31 1.00
CA LEU A 222 -24.63 22.23 0.52
C LEU A 222 -23.26 22.19 1.22
N ILE A 223 -22.65 23.35 1.48
CA ILE A 223 -21.41 23.47 2.24
C ILE A 223 -21.64 23.06 3.70
N LEU A 224 -22.66 23.63 4.35
CA LEU A 224 -22.98 23.30 5.75
C LEU A 224 -23.25 21.79 5.95
N GLU A 225 -23.89 21.14 4.98
CA GLU A 225 -24.13 19.70 4.97
C GLU A 225 -22.82 18.88 4.99
N LYS A 226 -21.72 19.40 4.46
CA LYS A 226 -20.42 18.73 4.41
C LYS A 226 -19.50 19.04 5.60
N ILE A 227 -19.81 20.10 6.38
CA ILE A 227 -18.98 20.50 7.55
C ILE A 227 -18.78 19.35 8.53
N PRO A 228 -19.79 18.57 8.96
CA PRO A 228 -19.57 17.45 9.87
C PRO A 228 -18.61 16.39 9.31
N LEU A 229 -18.66 16.14 7.99
CA LEU A 229 -17.75 15.21 7.33
C LEU A 229 -16.31 15.77 7.28
N LEU A 230 -16.16 17.07 7.04
CA LEU A 230 -14.86 17.75 7.07
C LEU A 230 -14.24 17.73 8.48
N ILE A 231 -15.07 17.91 9.53
CA ILE A 231 -14.59 17.80 10.92
C ILE A 231 -14.08 16.38 11.19
N LEU A 232 -14.82 15.34 10.77
CA LEU A 232 -14.36 13.95 10.89
C LEU A 232 -13.06 13.71 10.12
N SER A 233 -12.94 14.27 8.90
CA SER A 233 -11.70 14.20 8.11
C SER A 233 -10.52 14.81 8.85
N LEU A 234 -10.69 16.02 9.41
CA LEU A 234 -9.65 16.72 10.18
C LEU A 234 -9.25 15.95 11.45
N ALA A 235 -10.22 15.36 12.16
CA ALA A 235 -9.96 14.59 13.37
C ALA A 235 -9.12 13.34 13.05
N VAL A 236 -9.46 12.59 12.00
CA VAL A 236 -8.67 11.42 11.57
C VAL A 236 -7.30 11.83 11.05
N SER A 237 -7.20 12.91 10.25
CA SER A 237 -5.90 13.43 9.80
C SER A 237 -4.99 13.82 10.96
N ALA A 238 -5.53 14.48 11.99
CA ALA A 238 -4.78 14.84 13.19
C ALA A 238 -4.28 13.59 13.93
N ALA A 239 -5.14 12.57 14.09
CA ALA A 239 -4.76 11.30 14.72
C ALA A 239 -3.65 10.59 13.92
N THR A 240 -3.74 10.55 12.59
CA THR A 240 -2.71 9.94 11.72
C THR A 240 -1.38 10.69 11.85
N ILE A 241 -1.38 12.03 11.77
CA ILE A 241 -0.15 12.84 11.86
C ILE A 241 0.53 12.67 13.24
N THR A 242 -0.24 12.65 14.32
CA THR A 242 0.33 12.46 15.67
C THR A 242 0.96 11.08 15.85
N GLY A 243 0.47 10.06 15.12
CA GLY A 243 1.07 8.73 15.14
C GLY A 243 2.36 8.59 14.34
N GLN A 244 2.49 9.35 13.27
CA GLN A 244 3.67 9.29 12.37
C GLN A 244 4.90 10.03 12.90
N THR A 245 4.80 10.82 13.97
CA THR A 245 5.90 11.68 14.45
C THR A 245 7.15 10.92 14.93
N GLY A 246 7.07 9.61 15.17
CA GLY A 246 8.22 8.78 15.58
C GLY A 246 9.14 8.32 14.45
N GLU A 247 8.64 8.13 13.23
CA GLU A 247 9.37 7.54 12.11
C GLU A 247 9.77 8.54 11.01
N VAL A 248 8.95 9.57 10.78
CA VAL A 248 9.28 10.64 9.81
C VAL A 248 10.58 11.38 10.20
N VAL A 249 10.97 11.31 11.48
CA VAL A 249 12.22 11.92 12.00
C VAL A 249 13.48 11.20 11.50
N SER A 250 13.38 9.96 11.01
CA SER A 250 14.53 9.15 10.58
C SER A 250 14.88 9.27 9.10
N MET A 251 13.99 9.85 8.27
CA MET A 251 14.26 10.06 6.84
C MET A 251 14.75 11.47 6.56
N GLU A 252 15.82 11.61 5.76
CA GLU A 252 16.18 12.93 5.22
C GLU A 252 15.00 13.50 4.42
N PRO A 253 14.46 14.67 4.84
CA PRO A 253 13.32 15.25 4.17
C PRO A 253 13.72 15.72 2.78
N LEU A 254 13.04 15.20 1.74
CA LEU A 254 13.20 15.71 0.39
C LEU A 254 12.82 17.20 0.32
N PRO A 255 13.62 18.05 -0.35
CA PRO A 255 13.31 19.46 -0.53
C PRO A 255 11.90 19.67 -1.07
N PHE A 256 11.16 20.63 -0.50
CA PHE A 256 9.78 20.93 -0.89
C PHE A 256 9.61 21.14 -2.40
N VAL A 257 10.57 21.82 -3.04
CA VAL A 257 10.55 22.08 -4.48
C VAL A 257 10.58 20.77 -5.29
N TRP A 258 11.40 19.80 -4.90
CA TRP A 258 11.46 18.52 -5.60
C TRP A 258 10.12 17.74 -5.49
N ARG A 259 9.51 17.77 -4.32
CA ARG A 259 8.21 17.16 -4.09
C ARG A 259 7.10 17.79 -4.93
N VAL A 260 7.06 19.11 -4.99
CA VAL A 260 6.09 19.84 -5.81
C VAL A 260 6.30 19.60 -7.30
N ASN A 261 7.56 19.64 -7.77
CA ASN A 261 7.88 19.33 -9.16
C ASN A 261 7.45 17.92 -9.55
N ASN A 262 7.79 16.93 -8.71
CA ASN A 262 7.35 15.56 -8.91
C ASN A 262 5.83 15.43 -8.91
N ALA A 263 5.10 16.13 -8.03
CA ALA A 263 3.65 16.10 -7.99
C ALA A 263 3.02 16.55 -9.32
N PHE A 264 3.51 17.63 -9.94
CA PHE A 264 3.01 18.05 -11.25
C PHE A 264 3.24 17.00 -12.33
N VAL A 265 4.43 16.42 -12.38
CA VAL A 265 4.77 15.38 -13.35
C VAL A 265 3.94 14.12 -13.08
N SER A 266 3.76 13.70 -11.83
CA SER A 266 2.99 12.52 -11.45
C SER A 266 1.51 12.62 -11.84
N TYR A 267 0.87 13.80 -11.73
CA TYR A 267 -0.49 13.99 -12.25
C TYR A 267 -0.57 13.67 -13.75
N VAL A 268 0.39 14.08 -14.55
CA VAL A 268 0.40 13.82 -15.99
C VAL A 268 0.77 12.36 -16.27
N THR A 269 1.71 11.80 -15.52
CA THR A 269 2.13 10.39 -15.65
C THR A 269 0.96 9.44 -15.40
N TYR A 270 0.12 9.66 -14.38
CA TYR A 270 -1.05 8.84 -14.12
C TYR A 270 -2.13 8.93 -15.23
N ILE A 271 -2.25 10.08 -15.92
CA ILE A 271 -3.11 10.20 -17.11
C ILE A 271 -2.54 9.37 -18.25
N TRP A 272 -1.22 9.42 -18.45
CA TRP A 272 -0.55 8.60 -19.45
C TRP A 272 -0.69 7.10 -19.15
N GLN A 273 -0.43 6.68 -17.93
CA GLN A 273 -0.57 5.29 -17.49
C GLN A 273 -2.02 4.78 -17.58
N MET A 274 -3.03 5.66 -17.46
CA MET A 274 -4.42 5.31 -17.72
C MET A 274 -4.64 4.92 -19.21
N ILE A 275 -3.91 5.54 -20.15
CA ILE A 275 -4.05 5.28 -21.59
C ILE A 275 -3.13 4.14 -22.01
N TRP A 276 -1.92 4.13 -21.51
CA TRP A 276 -0.86 3.18 -21.83
C TRP A 276 -0.24 2.59 -20.55
N PRO A 277 -0.88 1.59 -19.94
CA PRO A 277 -0.47 1.00 -18.66
C PRO A 277 0.68 -0.01 -18.85
N ALA A 278 1.84 0.47 -19.25
CA ALA A 278 3.05 -0.31 -19.42
C ALA A 278 4.13 0.09 -18.40
N ARG A 279 5.05 -0.83 -18.08
CA ARG A 279 6.17 -0.60 -17.15
C ARG A 279 5.69 -0.23 -15.73
N LEU A 280 4.61 -0.88 -15.27
CA LEU A 280 4.08 -0.69 -13.93
C LEU A 280 4.94 -1.47 -12.91
N ALA A 281 5.26 -0.82 -11.78
CA ALA A 281 6.12 -1.38 -10.74
C ALA A 281 5.55 -1.16 -9.35
N ILE A 282 5.92 -2.01 -8.41
CA ILE A 282 5.55 -1.86 -6.99
C ILE A 282 6.14 -0.59 -6.36
N PHE A 283 7.33 -0.19 -6.81
CA PHE A 283 8.04 0.95 -6.26
C PHE A 283 8.68 1.77 -7.38
N TYR A 284 8.39 3.06 -7.41
CA TYR A 284 9.01 4.02 -8.31
C TYR A 284 9.87 4.98 -7.50
N PRO A 285 11.19 4.97 -7.63
CA PRO A 285 12.07 5.90 -6.91
C PRO A 285 11.71 7.35 -7.18
N HIS A 286 11.82 8.20 -6.15
CA HIS A 286 11.62 9.63 -6.33
C HIS A 286 12.73 10.22 -7.21
N PRO A 287 12.40 10.95 -8.30
CA PRO A 287 13.40 11.45 -9.24
C PRO A 287 14.29 12.56 -8.65
N GLN A 288 14.07 12.99 -7.40
CA GLN A 288 14.83 14.02 -6.70
C GLN A 288 14.97 15.29 -7.56
N ASN A 289 16.20 15.70 -7.90
CA ASN A 289 16.51 16.87 -8.74
C ASN A 289 16.73 16.52 -10.23
N HIS A 290 16.47 15.28 -10.64
CA HIS A 290 16.75 14.82 -12.01
C HIS A 290 15.65 15.17 -13.01
N LEU A 291 14.51 15.72 -12.56
CA LEU A 291 13.46 16.17 -13.47
C LEU A 291 13.94 17.36 -14.28
N ALA A 292 13.87 17.23 -15.61
CA ALA A 292 14.21 18.32 -16.49
C ALA A 292 13.18 19.47 -16.40
N LEU A 293 13.62 20.71 -16.46
CA LEU A 293 12.73 21.88 -16.36
C LEU A 293 11.63 21.87 -17.43
N TRP A 294 11.92 21.36 -18.62
CA TRP A 294 10.91 21.25 -19.67
C TRP A 294 9.80 20.23 -19.35
N GLU A 295 10.11 19.14 -18.66
CA GLU A 295 9.12 18.14 -18.23
C GLU A 295 8.13 18.77 -17.24
N ILE A 296 8.67 19.51 -16.27
CA ILE A 296 7.87 20.25 -15.28
C ILE A 296 7.00 21.29 -15.96
N ALA A 297 7.59 22.09 -16.88
CA ALA A 297 6.87 23.14 -17.61
C ALA A 297 5.74 22.55 -18.47
N VAL A 298 5.99 21.46 -19.19
CA VAL A 298 4.98 20.75 -20.00
C VAL A 298 3.87 20.19 -19.09
N ALA A 299 4.22 19.58 -17.97
CA ALA A 299 3.24 19.06 -17.03
C ALA A 299 2.32 20.18 -16.51
N ILE A 300 2.88 21.30 -16.05
CA ILE A 300 2.12 22.45 -15.58
C ILE A 300 1.23 23.01 -16.71
N ALA A 301 1.76 23.17 -17.92
CA ALA A 301 1.00 23.68 -19.06
C ALA A 301 -0.19 22.78 -19.41
N LEU A 302 0.00 21.44 -19.40
CA LEU A 302 -1.07 20.48 -19.63
C LEU A 302 -2.15 20.52 -18.54
N LEU A 303 -1.76 20.60 -17.28
CA LEU A 303 -2.70 20.70 -16.16
C LEU A 303 -3.51 21.99 -16.21
N ILE A 304 -2.88 23.13 -16.55
CA ILE A 304 -3.56 24.41 -16.76
C ILE A 304 -4.51 24.30 -17.95
N ALA A 305 -4.07 23.77 -19.08
CA ALA A 305 -4.89 23.65 -20.29
C ALA A 305 -6.14 22.78 -20.01
N MET A 306 -5.98 21.61 -19.36
CA MET A 306 -7.09 20.75 -18.98
C MET A 306 -8.05 21.42 -17.99
N THR A 307 -7.52 22.20 -17.05
CA THR A 307 -8.33 22.95 -16.08
C THR A 307 -9.12 24.06 -16.78
N VAL A 308 -8.51 24.83 -17.66
CA VAL A 308 -9.17 25.87 -18.46
C VAL A 308 -10.26 25.25 -19.34
N LEU A 309 -9.96 24.12 -20.01
CA LEU A 309 -10.93 23.39 -20.83
C LEU A 309 -12.12 22.91 -19.98
N ALA A 310 -11.88 22.35 -18.80
CA ALA A 310 -12.92 21.91 -17.89
C ALA A 310 -13.85 23.06 -17.47
N PHE A 311 -13.28 24.25 -17.17
CA PHE A 311 -14.09 25.44 -16.87
C PHE A 311 -14.83 25.98 -18.10
N ALA A 312 -14.22 25.98 -19.28
CA ALA A 312 -14.87 26.42 -20.52
C ALA A 312 -16.09 25.53 -20.85
N LEU A 313 -15.96 24.22 -20.66
CA LEU A 313 -16.99 23.25 -20.97
C LEU A 313 -18.04 23.04 -19.85
N ARG A 314 -17.87 23.63 -18.65
CA ARG A 314 -18.66 23.33 -17.45
C ARG A 314 -20.18 23.42 -17.63
N LYS A 315 -20.67 24.33 -18.48
CA LYS A 315 -22.11 24.47 -18.75
C LYS A 315 -22.62 23.49 -19.80
N ARG A 316 -21.80 23.16 -20.81
CA ARG A 316 -22.18 22.28 -21.93
C ARG A 316 -21.95 20.81 -21.61
N CYS A 317 -20.83 20.51 -20.97
CA CYS A 317 -20.37 19.16 -20.64
C CYS A 317 -19.97 19.11 -19.14
N PRO A 318 -20.92 19.19 -18.20
CA PRO A 318 -20.61 19.32 -16.75
C PRO A 318 -19.85 18.12 -16.17
N TYR A 319 -19.91 16.97 -16.81
CA TYR A 319 -19.14 15.80 -16.43
C TYR A 319 -17.62 16.01 -16.62
N VAL A 320 -17.19 16.92 -17.48
CA VAL A 320 -15.77 17.22 -17.71
C VAL A 320 -15.15 17.86 -16.48
N ILE A 321 -15.77 18.91 -15.93
CA ILE A 321 -15.27 19.57 -14.73
C ILE A 321 -15.36 18.65 -13.51
N VAL A 322 -16.43 17.86 -13.39
CA VAL A 322 -16.58 16.92 -12.27
C VAL A 322 -15.52 15.82 -12.32
N GLY A 323 -15.33 15.18 -13.47
CA GLY A 323 -14.33 14.12 -13.62
C GLY A 323 -12.91 14.62 -13.43
N TRP A 324 -12.61 15.81 -13.95
CA TRP A 324 -11.30 16.45 -13.81
C TRP A 324 -10.97 16.79 -12.35
N PHE A 325 -11.86 17.50 -11.66
CA PHE A 325 -11.62 17.86 -10.26
C PHE A 325 -11.74 16.69 -9.30
N TRP A 326 -12.54 15.66 -9.61
CA TRP A 326 -12.50 14.40 -8.85
C TRP A 326 -11.09 13.80 -8.89
N TYR A 327 -10.49 13.70 -10.08
CA TYR A 327 -9.14 13.19 -10.25
C TYR A 327 -8.12 14.00 -9.44
N LEU A 328 -8.10 15.31 -9.60
CA LEU A 328 -7.15 16.19 -8.89
C LEU A 328 -7.30 16.10 -7.37
N VAL A 329 -8.52 16.17 -6.87
CA VAL A 329 -8.82 16.22 -5.45
C VAL A 329 -8.52 14.89 -4.76
N MET A 330 -8.86 13.77 -5.40
CA MET A 330 -8.61 12.44 -4.80
C MET A 330 -7.12 12.07 -4.76
N LEU A 331 -6.32 12.58 -5.69
CA LEU A 331 -4.87 12.38 -5.67
C LEU A 331 -4.13 13.34 -4.73
N ALA A 332 -4.69 14.50 -4.42
CA ALA A 332 -4.00 15.55 -3.67
C ALA A 332 -3.34 15.08 -2.35
N PRO A 333 -3.94 14.20 -1.53
CA PRO A 333 -3.30 13.73 -0.29
C PRO A 333 -2.09 12.82 -0.50
N VAL A 334 -2.04 12.12 -1.65
CA VAL A 334 -1.05 11.05 -1.91
C VAL A 334 -0.10 11.36 -3.07
N ILE A 335 -0.21 12.56 -3.68
CA ILE A 335 0.60 12.95 -4.85
C ILE A 335 2.07 13.23 -4.50
N GLY A 336 2.45 13.20 -3.22
CA GLY A 336 3.82 13.35 -2.78
C GLY A 336 4.21 14.78 -2.33
N VAL A 337 3.28 15.73 -2.23
CA VAL A 337 3.54 17.05 -1.63
C VAL A 337 3.83 16.91 -0.13
N VAL A 338 3.08 16.07 0.57
CA VAL A 338 3.42 15.58 1.91
C VAL A 338 4.24 14.31 1.73
N GLN A 339 5.47 14.31 2.25
CA GLN A 339 6.37 13.16 2.13
C GLN A 339 5.91 12.05 3.07
N VAL A 340 5.73 10.85 2.53
CA VAL A 340 5.43 9.63 3.29
C VAL A 340 6.64 8.69 3.26
N ASN A 341 7.30 8.57 2.10
CA ASN A 341 8.52 7.79 1.90
C ASN A 341 9.34 8.35 0.71
N LEU A 342 10.33 7.60 0.21
CA LEU A 342 11.19 7.98 -0.92
C LEU A 342 10.62 7.58 -2.29
N GLN A 343 9.37 7.19 -2.38
CA GLN A 343 8.75 6.90 -3.68
C GLN A 343 8.18 8.15 -4.34
N GLY A 344 8.33 8.25 -5.66
CA GLY A 344 7.83 9.36 -6.46
C GLY A 344 6.36 9.23 -6.83
N GLN A 345 5.87 8.00 -6.99
CA GLN A 345 4.50 7.65 -7.37
C GLN A 345 4.18 6.20 -6.97
N ALA A 346 2.89 5.82 -7.01
CA ALA A 346 2.44 4.44 -6.85
C ALA A 346 1.14 4.21 -7.63
N ASP A 347 1.02 3.05 -8.29
CA ASP A 347 -0.16 2.72 -9.10
C ASP A 347 -1.44 2.73 -8.26
N ARG A 348 -1.36 2.25 -7.02
CA ARG A 348 -2.46 2.20 -6.04
C ARG A 348 -3.09 3.56 -5.72
N TYR A 349 -2.36 4.67 -5.86
CA TYR A 349 -2.90 6.01 -5.62
C TYR A 349 -4.01 6.37 -6.60
N THR A 350 -4.03 5.72 -7.76
CA THR A 350 -5.02 5.95 -8.81
C THR A 350 -6.35 5.22 -8.56
N TYR A 351 -6.45 4.34 -7.54
CA TYR A 351 -7.59 3.43 -7.35
C TYR A 351 -8.95 4.15 -7.35
N LEU A 352 -9.11 5.20 -6.57
CA LEU A 352 -10.35 5.99 -6.54
C LEU A 352 -10.30 7.22 -7.46
N ALA A 353 -9.11 7.78 -7.68
CA ALA A 353 -8.95 9.03 -8.39
C ALA A 353 -9.32 8.91 -9.88
N GLN A 354 -8.92 7.82 -10.54
CA GLN A 354 -9.17 7.62 -11.96
C GLN A 354 -10.64 7.38 -12.33
N ILE A 355 -11.50 7.06 -11.37
CA ILE A 355 -12.95 6.96 -11.64
C ILE A 355 -13.47 8.27 -12.27
N GLY A 356 -12.97 9.42 -11.81
CA GLY A 356 -13.30 10.72 -12.39
C GLY A 356 -12.90 10.84 -13.85
N LEU A 357 -11.70 10.37 -14.21
CA LEU A 357 -11.20 10.40 -15.60
C LEU A 357 -11.99 9.42 -16.49
N TYR A 358 -12.28 8.21 -16.02
CA TYR A 358 -13.10 7.26 -16.77
C TYR A 358 -14.49 7.83 -17.05
N LEU A 359 -15.08 8.48 -16.07
CA LEU A 359 -16.36 9.16 -16.21
C LEU A 359 -16.27 10.28 -17.27
N LEU A 360 -15.26 11.15 -17.18
CA LEU A 360 -15.02 12.23 -18.12
C LEU A 360 -14.89 11.69 -19.57
N VAL A 361 -14.02 10.70 -19.76
CA VAL A 361 -13.73 10.13 -21.09
C VAL A 361 -14.96 9.45 -21.69
N VAL A 362 -15.62 8.57 -20.93
CA VAL A 362 -16.77 7.78 -21.42
C VAL A 362 -17.95 8.67 -21.78
N TRP A 363 -18.24 9.70 -20.98
CA TRP A 363 -19.33 10.63 -21.28
C TRP A 363 -18.98 11.52 -22.48
N SER A 364 -17.72 11.97 -22.60
CA SER A 364 -17.25 12.75 -23.74
C SER A 364 -17.35 11.98 -25.05
N ILE A 365 -16.83 10.74 -25.09
CA ILE A 365 -16.91 9.88 -26.28
C ILE A 365 -18.39 9.62 -26.65
N ALA A 366 -19.21 9.36 -25.65
CA ALA A 366 -20.63 9.09 -25.89
C ALA A 366 -21.38 10.30 -26.45
N ASP A 367 -21.01 11.52 -26.09
CA ASP A 367 -21.64 12.74 -26.60
C ASP A 367 -21.05 13.17 -27.95
N LEU A 368 -19.73 13.04 -28.17
CA LEU A 368 -19.07 13.33 -29.44
C LEU A 368 -19.50 12.37 -30.56
N SER A 369 -19.83 11.14 -30.20
CA SER A 369 -20.26 10.13 -31.17
C SER A 369 -21.75 10.19 -31.55
N LEU A 370 -22.51 11.21 -31.12
CA LEU A 370 -23.97 11.28 -31.35
C LEU A 370 -24.35 11.31 -32.84
N SER A 371 -23.51 11.91 -33.68
CA SER A 371 -23.72 12.03 -35.13
C SER A 371 -23.12 10.89 -35.96
N TRP A 372 -22.44 9.92 -35.30
CA TRP A 372 -21.75 8.88 -36.05
C TRP A 372 -22.72 7.86 -36.66
N PRO A 373 -22.54 7.50 -37.98
CA PRO A 373 -23.23 6.37 -38.54
C PRO A 373 -22.78 5.09 -37.84
N TYR A 374 -23.67 4.14 -37.66
CA TYR A 374 -23.38 2.87 -36.97
C TYR A 374 -22.78 3.00 -35.56
N ARG A 375 -23.04 4.12 -34.87
CA ARG A 375 -22.51 4.47 -33.54
C ARG A 375 -22.51 3.31 -32.58
N ARG A 376 -23.63 2.56 -32.48
CA ARG A 376 -23.75 1.47 -31.51
C ARG A 376 -22.73 0.36 -31.79
N GLN A 377 -22.61 -0.03 -33.08
CA GLN A 377 -21.67 -1.07 -33.52
C GLN A 377 -20.23 -0.63 -33.27
N ILE A 378 -19.87 0.58 -33.68
CA ILE A 378 -18.52 1.14 -33.53
C ILE A 378 -18.15 1.18 -32.04
N LEU A 379 -19.01 1.74 -31.16
CA LEU A 379 -18.73 1.83 -29.75
C LEU A 379 -18.71 0.45 -29.06
N SER A 380 -19.55 -0.50 -29.50
CA SER A 380 -19.50 -1.86 -28.91
C SER A 380 -18.22 -2.58 -29.28
N VAL A 381 -17.78 -2.50 -30.54
CA VAL A 381 -16.51 -3.12 -30.99
C VAL A 381 -15.32 -2.46 -30.27
N ALA A 382 -15.27 -1.13 -30.23
CA ALA A 382 -14.21 -0.41 -29.54
C ALA A 382 -14.17 -0.76 -28.03
N ALA A 383 -15.32 -0.82 -27.37
CA ALA A 383 -15.41 -1.21 -25.97
C ALA A 383 -14.92 -2.64 -25.73
N SER A 384 -15.29 -3.57 -26.61
CA SER A 384 -14.82 -4.96 -26.53
C SER A 384 -13.31 -5.07 -26.69
N ILE A 385 -12.73 -4.34 -27.66
CA ILE A 385 -11.28 -4.31 -27.87
C ILE A 385 -10.57 -3.77 -26.62
N VAL A 386 -11.06 -2.66 -26.05
CA VAL A 386 -10.47 -2.06 -24.82
C VAL A 386 -10.55 -3.03 -23.65
N ILE A 387 -11.70 -3.68 -23.43
CA ILE A 387 -11.89 -4.64 -22.34
C ILE A 387 -10.93 -5.82 -22.49
N VAL A 388 -10.83 -6.41 -23.70
CA VAL A 388 -9.92 -7.54 -23.96
C VAL A 388 -8.46 -7.13 -23.77
N ALA A 389 -8.06 -5.97 -24.30
CA ALA A 389 -6.68 -5.48 -24.15
C ALA A 389 -6.31 -5.21 -22.68
N LEU A 390 -7.21 -4.59 -21.90
CA LEU A 390 -7.01 -4.34 -20.49
C LEU A 390 -7.00 -5.65 -19.68
N ALA A 391 -7.90 -6.58 -19.96
CA ALA A 391 -7.92 -7.88 -19.30
C ALA A 391 -6.61 -8.65 -19.52
N TRP A 392 -6.13 -8.68 -20.75
CA TRP A 392 -4.86 -9.31 -21.10
C TRP A 392 -3.67 -8.64 -20.41
N SER A 393 -3.59 -7.31 -20.48
CA SER A 393 -2.51 -6.55 -19.82
C SER A 393 -2.52 -6.72 -18.32
N SER A 394 -3.70 -6.70 -17.68
CA SER A 394 -3.83 -6.93 -16.24
C SER A 394 -3.51 -8.36 -15.83
N TRP A 395 -3.87 -9.35 -16.66
CA TRP A 395 -3.50 -10.75 -16.41
C TRP A 395 -1.99 -10.91 -16.35
N ILE A 396 -1.26 -10.32 -17.32
CA ILE A 396 0.21 -10.33 -17.33
C ILE A 396 0.77 -9.57 -16.14
N GLN A 397 0.25 -8.38 -15.84
CA GLN A 397 0.71 -7.57 -14.72
C GLN A 397 0.50 -8.29 -13.38
N THR A 398 -0.64 -9.00 -13.20
CA THR A 398 -0.91 -9.79 -12.01
C THR A 398 0.07 -10.96 -11.86
N ALA A 399 0.54 -11.53 -12.96
CA ALA A 399 1.51 -12.63 -12.92
C ALA A 399 2.89 -12.19 -12.38
N TYR A 400 3.26 -10.90 -12.44
CA TYR A 400 4.48 -10.40 -11.79
C TYR A 400 4.37 -10.39 -10.26
N TRP A 401 3.15 -10.42 -9.72
CA TRP A 401 2.87 -10.48 -8.28
C TRP A 401 2.78 -11.91 -7.73
N ARG A 402 3.16 -12.92 -8.53
CA ARG A 402 3.06 -14.33 -8.13
C ARG A 402 4.00 -14.71 -6.99
N ASP A 403 5.11 -14.01 -6.80
CA ASP A 403 6.06 -14.14 -5.70
C ASP A 403 6.97 -12.90 -5.64
N SER A 404 7.66 -12.72 -4.51
CA SER A 404 8.53 -11.56 -4.26
C SER A 404 9.70 -11.46 -5.25
N GLU A 405 10.28 -12.58 -5.69
CA GLU A 405 11.42 -12.56 -6.63
C GLU A 405 10.99 -12.07 -8.01
N SER A 406 9.86 -12.57 -8.52
CA SER A 406 9.28 -12.10 -9.77
C SER A 406 8.93 -10.62 -9.73
N LEU A 407 8.38 -10.16 -8.59
CA LEU A 407 7.97 -8.79 -8.38
C LEU A 407 9.16 -7.83 -8.39
N TRP A 408 10.19 -8.10 -7.60
CA TRP A 408 11.36 -7.23 -7.51
C TRP A 408 12.21 -7.27 -8.79
N THR A 409 12.39 -8.44 -9.41
CA THR A 409 13.07 -8.57 -10.70
C THR A 409 12.35 -7.74 -11.77
N HIS A 410 11.00 -7.79 -11.81
CA HIS A 410 10.23 -6.96 -12.72
C HIS A 410 10.40 -5.46 -12.41
N ALA A 411 10.34 -5.05 -11.15
CA ALA A 411 10.53 -3.66 -10.74
C ALA A 411 11.90 -3.12 -11.20
N ILE A 412 12.97 -3.88 -10.99
CA ILE A 412 14.33 -3.54 -11.47
C ILE A 412 14.37 -3.41 -12.99
N ALA A 413 13.69 -4.30 -13.72
CA ALA A 413 13.70 -4.29 -15.19
C ALA A 413 12.96 -3.10 -15.81
N VAL A 414 11.95 -2.54 -15.13
CA VAL A 414 11.08 -1.48 -15.67
C VAL A 414 11.32 -0.08 -15.09
N THR A 415 12.11 0.02 -14.02
CA THR A 415 12.49 1.30 -13.39
C THR A 415 13.99 1.53 -13.52
N SER A 416 14.43 2.78 -13.40
CA SER A 416 15.86 3.13 -13.35
C SER A 416 16.25 3.47 -11.91
N ASP A 417 17.49 3.12 -11.54
CA ASP A 417 18.08 3.51 -10.25
C ASP A 417 17.19 3.19 -9.04
N ASN A 418 16.64 1.97 -9.03
CA ASN A 418 15.74 1.51 -7.97
C ASN A 418 16.53 0.77 -6.88
N ASP A 419 17.11 1.55 -5.97
CA ASP A 419 17.89 1.03 -4.84
C ASP A 419 17.03 0.20 -3.87
N THR A 420 15.77 0.58 -3.68
CA THR A 420 14.83 -0.16 -2.83
C THR A 420 14.56 -1.55 -3.40
N ALA A 421 14.23 -1.66 -4.70
CA ALA A 421 13.99 -2.97 -5.32
C ALA A 421 15.24 -3.86 -5.30
N GLN A 422 16.44 -3.27 -5.44
CA GLN A 422 17.70 -3.99 -5.30
C GLN A 422 17.91 -4.51 -3.88
N ALA A 423 17.66 -3.67 -2.86
CA ALA A 423 17.84 -4.04 -1.46
C ALA A 423 16.83 -5.14 -1.01
N ASP A 424 15.55 -5.02 -1.40
CA ASP A 424 14.53 -6.01 -1.07
C ASP A 424 14.74 -7.35 -1.78
N LEU A 425 15.23 -7.31 -3.03
CA LEU A 425 15.64 -8.54 -3.72
C LEU A 425 16.85 -9.18 -3.03
N ALA A 426 17.81 -8.38 -2.58
CA ALA A 426 18.97 -8.88 -1.85
C ALA A 426 18.57 -9.57 -0.53
N ASP A 427 17.68 -8.97 0.27
CA ASP A 427 17.18 -9.59 1.50
C ASP A 427 16.46 -10.93 1.21
N LEU A 428 15.62 -10.96 0.19
CA LEU A 428 14.94 -12.18 -0.25
C LEU A 428 15.92 -13.29 -0.65
N LEU A 429 16.93 -12.95 -1.46
CA LEU A 429 17.94 -13.90 -1.92
C LEU A 429 18.78 -14.43 -0.76
N LEU A 430 19.11 -13.56 0.18
CA LEU A 430 19.84 -13.93 1.39
C LEU A 430 19.04 -14.92 2.25
N ARG A 431 17.75 -14.68 2.47
CA ARG A 431 16.84 -15.61 3.17
C ARG A 431 16.70 -16.96 2.48
N ARG A 432 16.90 -17.01 1.16
CA ARG A 432 16.93 -18.25 0.35
C ARG A 432 18.31 -18.92 0.27
N GLY A 433 19.31 -18.39 0.98
CA GLY A 433 20.67 -18.92 0.97
C GLY A 433 21.49 -18.60 -0.31
N ARG A 434 20.97 -17.74 -1.20
CA ARG A 434 21.65 -17.30 -2.43
C ARG A 434 22.58 -16.12 -2.12
N VAL A 435 23.58 -16.36 -1.25
CA VAL A 435 24.41 -15.32 -0.62
C VAL A 435 25.15 -14.46 -1.65
N SER A 436 25.77 -15.07 -2.67
CA SER A 436 26.54 -14.33 -3.69
C SER A 436 25.67 -13.36 -4.49
N GLU A 437 24.43 -13.73 -4.78
CA GLU A 437 23.49 -12.87 -5.49
C GLU A 437 22.98 -11.76 -4.57
N ALA A 438 22.77 -12.06 -3.29
CA ALA A 438 22.42 -11.06 -2.29
C ALA A 438 23.51 -9.98 -2.15
N VAL A 439 24.80 -10.39 -2.15
CA VAL A 439 25.93 -9.44 -2.18
C VAL A 439 25.87 -8.54 -3.41
N PHE A 440 25.68 -9.13 -4.60
CA PHE A 440 25.59 -8.35 -5.85
C PHE A 440 24.48 -7.31 -5.79
N HIS A 441 23.27 -7.70 -5.42
CA HIS A 441 22.13 -6.79 -5.38
C HIS A 441 22.25 -5.74 -4.26
N SER A 442 22.82 -6.09 -3.09
CA SER A 442 23.12 -5.12 -2.04
C SER A 442 24.15 -4.07 -2.50
N GLN A 443 25.20 -4.50 -3.20
CA GLN A 443 26.20 -3.58 -3.76
C GLN A 443 25.61 -2.67 -4.83
N GLU A 444 24.71 -3.18 -5.69
CA GLU A 444 24.00 -2.35 -6.65
C GLU A 444 23.08 -1.34 -5.97
N ALA A 445 22.37 -1.73 -4.91
CA ALA A 445 21.58 -0.80 -4.11
C ALA A 445 22.45 0.33 -3.55
N LEU A 446 23.61 0.01 -3.00
CA LEU A 446 24.56 0.96 -2.45
C LEU A 446 25.27 1.80 -3.52
N ARG A 447 25.48 1.27 -4.72
CA ARG A 447 25.98 2.04 -5.87
C ARG A 447 24.98 3.13 -6.28
N ILE A 448 23.69 2.82 -6.25
CA ILE A 448 22.60 3.76 -6.58
C ILE A 448 22.43 4.79 -5.44
N ARG A 449 22.32 4.30 -4.21
CA ARG A 449 22.14 5.13 -3.01
C ARG A 449 23.06 4.67 -1.88
N PRO A 450 24.23 5.29 -1.72
CA PRO A 450 25.18 4.94 -0.65
C PRO A 450 24.60 5.05 0.77
N GLY A 451 23.56 5.85 0.97
CA GLY A 451 22.84 5.99 2.23
C GLY A 451 21.65 5.02 2.40
N ASN A 452 21.65 3.85 1.77
CA ASN A 452 20.62 2.82 1.97
C ASN A 452 20.98 1.94 3.19
N ALA A 453 20.36 2.23 4.36
CA ALA A 453 20.65 1.53 5.60
C ALA A 453 20.31 0.03 5.54
N ASP A 454 19.24 -0.35 4.83
CA ASP A 454 18.80 -1.74 4.72
C ASP A 454 19.75 -2.55 3.81
N ALA A 455 20.23 -1.93 2.72
CA ALA A 455 21.23 -2.55 1.87
C ALA A 455 22.56 -2.77 2.62
N HIS A 456 22.99 -1.81 3.46
CA HIS A 456 24.16 -2.00 4.33
C HIS A 456 23.92 -3.13 5.33
N ASN A 457 22.74 -3.22 5.96
CA ASN A 457 22.44 -4.31 6.88
C ASN A 457 22.46 -5.67 6.18
N THR A 458 21.80 -5.80 5.03
CA THR A 458 21.73 -7.05 4.26
C THR A 458 23.11 -7.48 3.76
N LEU A 459 23.92 -6.53 3.27
CA LEU A 459 25.30 -6.82 2.86
C LEU A 459 26.15 -7.29 4.05
N GLY A 460 25.98 -6.65 5.22
CA GLY A 460 26.66 -7.08 6.44
C GLY A 460 26.31 -8.52 6.83
N ILE A 461 25.03 -8.93 6.73
CA ILE A 461 24.62 -10.32 6.99
C ILE A 461 25.24 -11.27 5.96
N ALA A 462 25.22 -10.91 4.69
CA ALA A 462 25.80 -11.74 3.63
C ALA A 462 27.31 -11.94 3.82
N LEU A 463 28.06 -10.88 4.13
CA LEU A 463 29.50 -10.94 4.41
C LEU A 463 29.82 -11.76 5.69
N PHE A 464 28.97 -11.62 6.72
CA PHE A 464 29.09 -12.45 7.92
C PHE A 464 28.93 -13.94 7.59
N GLN A 465 27.95 -14.31 6.77
CA GLN A 465 27.77 -15.70 6.31
C GLN A 465 28.92 -16.21 5.44
N MET A 466 29.65 -15.32 4.80
CA MET A 466 30.87 -15.65 4.03
C MET A 466 32.14 -15.72 4.90
N GLY A 467 32.03 -15.38 6.20
CA GLY A 467 33.14 -15.36 7.15
C GLY A 467 33.94 -14.04 7.16
N ASP A 468 33.49 -13.03 6.43
CA ASP A 468 34.14 -11.71 6.40
C ASP A 468 33.54 -10.81 7.49
N LEU A 469 33.92 -11.11 8.75
CA LEU A 469 33.39 -10.41 9.92
C LEU A 469 33.79 -8.94 9.97
N LYS A 470 34.96 -8.60 9.45
CA LYS A 470 35.48 -7.23 9.50
C LYS A 470 34.61 -6.29 8.67
N ASP A 471 34.33 -6.68 7.43
CA ASP A 471 33.53 -5.88 6.52
C ASP A 471 32.05 -5.93 6.92
N ALA A 472 31.55 -7.06 7.46
CA ALA A 472 30.21 -7.16 8.02
C ALA A 472 29.98 -6.12 9.12
N VAL A 473 30.89 -6.04 10.10
CA VAL A 473 30.83 -5.05 11.19
C VAL A 473 30.88 -3.62 10.65
N ALA A 474 31.71 -3.36 9.64
CA ALA A 474 31.77 -2.04 9.01
C ALA A 474 30.43 -1.63 8.37
N HIS A 475 29.79 -2.54 7.64
CA HIS A 475 28.49 -2.29 7.03
C HIS A 475 27.37 -2.11 8.05
N TRP A 476 27.30 -2.89 9.12
CA TRP A 476 26.30 -2.66 10.19
C TRP A 476 26.51 -1.32 10.92
N LYS A 477 27.76 -0.89 11.14
CA LYS A 477 28.06 0.45 11.68
C LYS A 477 27.55 1.54 10.74
N GLN A 478 27.78 1.42 9.43
CA GLN A 478 27.25 2.36 8.43
C GLN A 478 25.73 2.38 8.41
N SER A 479 25.08 1.21 8.47
CA SER A 479 23.61 1.13 8.58
C SER A 479 23.10 1.93 9.79
N LEU A 480 23.78 1.83 10.95
CA LEU A 480 23.41 2.53 12.18
C LEU A 480 23.77 4.02 12.18
N GLU A 481 24.81 4.42 11.45
CA GLU A 481 25.13 5.85 11.23
C GLU A 481 24.02 6.53 10.43
N ILE A 482 23.48 5.83 9.41
CA ILE A 482 22.39 6.32 8.57
C ILE A 482 21.05 6.25 9.31
N GLN A 483 20.76 5.10 9.93
CA GLN A 483 19.51 4.85 10.65
C GLN A 483 19.78 4.27 12.05
N PRO A 484 20.02 5.12 13.04
CA PRO A 484 20.33 4.67 14.40
C PRO A 484 19.27 3.76 15.04
N GLY A 485 18.02 3.87 14.56
CA GLY A 485 16.88 3.07 15.00
C GLY A 485 16.76 1.68 14.36
N ASN A 486 17.60 1.28 13.41
CA ASN A 486 17.51 -0.02 12.75
C ASN A 486 17.80 -1.17 13.71
N MET A 487 16.74 -1.82 14.20
CA MET A 487 16.85 -2.89 15.21
C MET A 487 17.58 -4.12 14.68
N ASN A 488 17.46 -4.42 13.40
CA ASN A 488 18.15 -5.56 12.79
C ASN A 488 19.67 -5.33 12.76
N ALA A 489 20.10 -4.15 12.32
CA ALA A 489 21.51 -3.79 12.33
C ALA A 489 22.07 -3.71 13.74
N GLN A 490 21.31 -3.19 14.74
CA GLN A 490 21.72 -3.19 16.14
C GLN A 490 21.92 -4.63 16.66
N THR A 491 20.99 -5.53 16.38
CA THR A 491 21.04 -6.93 16.81
C THR A 491 22.24 -7.66 16.17
N ASN A 492 22.44 -7.49 14.87
CA ASN A 492 23.52 -8.14 14.13
C ASN A 492 24.90 -7.63 14.59
N LEU A 493 25.04 -6.31 14.74
CA LEU A 493 26.27 -5.72 15.26
C LEU A 493 26.56 -6.16 16.69
N ALA A 494 25.54 -6.17 17.57
CA ALA A 494 25.68 -6.64 18.95
C ALA A 494 26.14 -8.10 18.99
N TRP A 495 25.55 -8.96 18.17
CA TRP A 495 25.97 -10.35 18.04
C TRP A 495 27.44 -10.48 17.64
N ALA A 496 27.86 -9.78 16.57
CA ALA A 496 29.25 -9.83 16.09
C ALA A 496 30.23 -9.30 17.14
N LEU A 497 29.91 -8.17 17.81
CA LEU A 497 30.74 -7.59 18.87
C LEU A 497 30.85 -8.48 20.11
N ALA A 498 29.86 -9.33 20.39
CA ALA A 498 29.87 -10.26 21.50
C ALA A 498 30.55 -11.60 21.17
N THR A 499 30.50 -12.04 19.89
CA THR A 499 30.85 -13.43 19.57
C THR A 499 32.01 -13.59 18.57
N ALA A 500 32.54 -12.50 17.99
CA ALA A 500 33.62 -12.59 17.01
C ALA A 500 34.83 -13.38 17.57
N PRO A 501 35.42 -14.32 16.82
CA PRO A 501 36.65 -15.01 17.21
C PRO A 501 37.84 -14.04 17.38
N ASP A 502 37.95 -13.05 16.48
CA ASP A 502 38.96 -12.00 16.57
C ASP A 502 38.69 -11.04 17.72
N ALA A 503 39.60 -11.00 18.69
CA ALA A 503 39.51 -10.13 19.86
C ALA A 503 39.46 -8.64 19.49
N SER A 504 40.04 -8.24 18.38
CA SER A 504 40.07 -6.84 17.93
C SER A 504 38.69 -6.32 17.46
N LEU A 505 37.78 -7.22 17.12
CA LEU A 505 36.41 -6.89 16.72
C LEU A 505 35.42 -6.91 17.89
N ARG A 506 35.79 -7.48 19.04
CA ARG A 506 34.91 -7.61 20.19
C ARG A 506 34.82 -6.32 21.02
N ASP A 507 33.61 -6.00 21.41
CA ASP A 507 33.28 -4.93 22.36
C ASP A 507 32.03 -5.34 23.14
N GLY A 508 32.23 -6.08 24.22
CA GLY A 508 31.12 -6.57 25.05
C GLY A 508 30.26 -5.46 25.61
N THR A 509 30.86 -4.33 26.01
CA THR A 509 30.13 -3.19 26.55
C THR A 509 29.17 -2.58 25.53
N LYS A 510 29.66 -2.35 24.33
CA LYS A 510 28.84 -1.85 23.24
C LYS A 510 27.78 -2.86 22.78
N ALA A 511 28.13 -4.15 22.79
CA ALA A 511 27.19 -5.22 22.48
C ALA A 511 26.01 -5.23 23.49
N VAL A 512 26.26 -5.10 24.77
CA VAL A 512 25.22 -5.01 25.82
C VAL A 512 24.34 -3.78 25.60
N GLU A 513 24.93 -2.60 25.35
CA GLU A 513 24.18 -1.36 25.09
C GLU A 513 23.20 -1.53 23.94
N LEU A 514 23.68 -2.05 22.78
CA LEU A 514 22.86 -2.25 21.58
C LEU A 514 21.76 -3.29 21.82
N ALA A 515 22.12 -4.46 22.37
CA ALA A 515 21.17 -5.54 22.61
C ALA A 515 20.09 -5.15 23.65
N GLN A 516 20.45 -4.42 24.72
CA GLN A 516 19.48 -3.88 25.68
C GLN A 516 18.52 -2.88 25.05
N ASN A 517 19.03 -2.02 24.15
CA ASN A 517 18.20 -1.05 23.46
C ASN A 517 17.13 -1.75 22.61
N VAL A 518 17.53 -2.76 21.81
CA VAL A 518 16.59 -3.55 21.02
C VAL A 518 15.62 -4.33 21.91
N ALA A 519 16.09 -4.99 22.97
CA ALA A 519 15.25 -5.77 23.86
C ALA A 519 14.14 -4.92 24.53
N ARG A 520 14.47 -3.71 24.97
CA ARG A 520 13.47 -2.77 25.52
C ARG A 520 12.42 -2.37 24.50
N ARG A 521 12.83 -2.11 23.24
CA ARG A 521 11.92 -1.71 22.16
C ARG A 521 11.05 -2.88 21.69
N ALA A 522 11.62 -4.09 21.64
CA ALA A 522 10.90 -5.32 21.29
C ALA A 522 10.04 -5.87 22.45
N GLY A 523 9.98 -5.21 23.61
CA GLY A 523 9.22 -5.65 24.77
C GLY A 523 9.65 -7.02 25.33
N HIS A 524 10.91 -7.42 25.13
CA HIS A 524 11.45 -8.75 25.50
C HIS A 524 10.69 -9.94 24.89
N ALA A 525 9.96 -9.73 23.79
CA ALA A 525 9.13 -10.75 23.15
C ALA A 525 9.80 -11.48 21.97
N ASN A 526 11.09 -11.16 21.66
CA ASN A 526 11.81 -11.77 20.55
C ASN A 526 12.97 -12.65 21.05
N ALA A 527 12.88 -13.96 20.82
CA ALA A 527 13.87 -14.93 21.29
C ALA A 527 15.27 -14.71 20.70
N MET A 528 15.40 -14.26 19.45
CA MET A 528 16.70 -13.95 18.82
C MET A 528 17.37 -12.73 19.46
N VAL A 529 16.59 -11.70 19.76
CA VAL A 529 17.10 -10.50 20.46
C VAL A 529 17.60 -10.86 21.85
N LEU A 530 16.85 -11.68 22.61
CA LEU A 530 17.27 -12.15 23.93
C LEU A 530 18.50 -13.07 23.84
N ARG A 531 18.62 -13.91 22.81
CA ARG A 531 19.84 -14.70 22.56
C ARG A 531 21.06 -13.78 22.39
N THR A 532 20.92 -12.70 21.62
CA THR A 532 21.98 -11.72 21.40
C THR A 532 22.35 -10.99 22.70
N LEU A 533 21.35 -10.62 23.50
CA LEU A 533 21.58 -9.97 24.81
C LEU A 533 22.31 -10.91 25.77
N ALA A 534 21.93 -12.20 25.81
CA ALA A 534 22.60 -13.20 26.63
C ALA A 534 24.08 -13.38 26.21
N ALA A 535 24.37 -13.43 24.90
CA ALA A 535 25.72 -13.51 24.39
C ALA A 535 26.55 -12.26 24.76
N SER A 536 25.92 -11.08 24.74
CA SER A 536 26.55 -9.80 25.12
C SER A 536 26.91 -9.77 26.61
N TYR A 537 26.03 -10.24 27.47
CA TYR A 537 26.34 -10.38 28.92
C TYR A 537 27.46 -11.38 29.19
N ALA A 538 27.47 -12.51 28.47
CA ALA A 538 28.53 -13.51 28.62
C ALA A 538 29.91 -12.96 28.22
N GLU A 539 30.00 -12.13 27.14
CA GLU A 539 31.26 -11.49 26.73
C GLU A 539 31.78 -10.49 27.77
N THR A 540 30.90 -9.89 28.58
CA THR A 540 31.29 -9.00 29.68
C THR A 540 31.51 -9.74 31.01
N GLY A 541 31.47 -11.08 31.03
CA GLY A 541 31.65 -11.91 32.21
C GLY A 541 30.44 -11.99 33.14
N GLN A 542 29.29 -11.45 32.74
CA GLN A 542 28.01 -11.48 33.47
C GLN A 542 27.25 -12.78 33.17
N PHE A 543 27.84 -13.93 33.59
CA PHE A 543 27.32 -15.25 33.20
C PHE A 543 25.98 -15.60 33.86
N ALA A 544 25.69 -15.08 35.04
CA ALA A 544 24.41 -15.31 35.72
C ALA A 544 23.26 -14.66 34.94
N GLU A 545 23.41 -13.41 34.55
CA GLU A 545 22.46 -12.68 33.71
C GLU A 545 22.35 -13.31 32.33
N ALA A 546 23.47 -13.75 31.74
CA ALA A 546 23.46 -14.43 30.42
C ALA A 546 22.63 -15.72 30.46
N ILE A 547 22.74 -16.51 31.56
CA ILE A 547 21.96 -17.75 31.74
C ILE A 547 20.47 -17.44 31.89
N ASP A 548 20.12 -16.45 32.71
CA ASP A 548 18.72 -16.07 32.95
C ASP A 548 18.03 -15.60 31.64
N ILE A 549 18.67 -14.66 30.92
CA ILE A 549 18.15 -14.18 29.64
C ILE A 549 18.09 -15.28 28.57
N ALA A 550 19.09 -16.18 28.50
CA ALA A 550 19.05 -17.30 27.56
C ALA A 550 17.93 -18.29 27.87
N GLN A 551 17.58 -18.49 29.16
CA GLN A 551 16.44 -19.31 29.55
C GLN A 551 15.11 -18.67 29.16
N GLN A 552 14.97 -17.35 29.31
CA GLN A 552 13.80 -16.62 28.81
C GLN A 552 13.67 -16.77 27.28
N ALA A 553 14.78 -16.59 26.55
CA ALA A 553 14.81 -16.83 25.10
C ALA A 553 14.36 -18.26 24.73
N PHE A 554 14.83 -19.27 25.50
CA PHE A 554 14.45 -20.65 25.29
C PHE A 554 12.96 -20.89 25.49
N GLN A 555 12.36 -20.31 26.52
CA GLN A 555 10.92 -20.40 26.79
C GLN A 555 10.12 -19.79 25.64
N LEU A 556 10.52 -18.64 25.11
CA LEU A 556 9.89 -18.00 23.95
C LEU A 556 10.02 -18.86 22.70
N ALA A 557 11.22 -19.37 22.42
CA ALA A 557 11.45 -20.25 21.28
C ALA A 557 10.60 -21.54 21.36
N SER A 558 10.44 -22.09 22.58
CA SER A 558 9.58 -23.25 22.84
C SER A 558 8.10 -22.94 22.58
N ALA A 559 7.62 -21.80 23.04
CA ALA A 559 6.24 -21.35 22.79
C ALA A 559 5.97 -21.13 21.30
N GLN A 560 7.00 -20.74 20.53
CA GLN A 560 6.94 -20.54 19.08
C GLN A 560 7.17 -21.84 18.28
N GLY A 561 7.50 -22.97 18.93
CA GLY A 561 7.83 -24.22 18.27
C GLY A 561 9.15 -24.20 17.47
N ASN A 562 10.05 -23.24 17.73
CA ASN A 562 11.31 -23.09 17.02
C ASN A 562 12.39 -24.04 17.61
N SER A 563 12.36 -25.31 17.16
CA SER A 563 13.25 -26.36 17.66
C SER A 563 14.74 -26.09 17.37
N ALA A 564 15.07 -25.45 16.26
CA ALA A 564 16.45 -25.12 15.91
C ALA A 564 17.05 -24.09 16.90
N LEU A 565 16.32 -23.02 17.15
CA LEU A 565 16.74 -21.99 18.11
C LEU A 565 16.79 -22.54 19.55
N MET A 566 15.88 -23.46 19.92
CA MET A 566 15.93 -24.15 21.22
C MET A 566 17.24 -24.94 21.38
N ALA A 567 17.66 -25.70 20.36
CA ALA A 567 18.89 -26.47 20.40
C ALA A 567 20.12 -25.54 20.57
N ASP A 568 20.19 -24.46 19.81
CA ASP A 568 21.25 -23.46 19.94
C ASP A 568 21.30 -22.83 21.34
N LEU A 569 20.14 -22.44 21.87
CA LEU A 569 20.05 -21.84 23.20
C LEU A 569 20.47 -22.82 24.31
N GLN A 570 20.19 -24.11 24.18
CA GLN A 570 20.69 -25.13 25.12
C GLN A 570 22.21 -25.20 25.13
N LEU A 571 22.85 -25.19 23.96
CA LEU A 571 24.30 -25.15 23.82
C LEU A 571 24.88 -23.86 24.40
N ASN A 572 24.25 -22.73 24.15
CA ASN A 572 24.67 -21.44 24.70
C ASN A 572 24.60 -21.42 26.23
N ILE A 573 23.51 -21.91 26.83
CA ILE A 573 23.37 -22.02 28.30
C ILE A 573 24.43 -22.96 28.89
N ALA A 574 24.74 -24.07 28.22
CA ALA A 574 25.76 -25.01 28.65
C ALA A 574 27.18 -24.36 28.66
N SER A 575 27.49 -23.52 27.65
CA SER A 575 28.71 -22.71 27.61
C SER A 575 28.76 -21.70 28.74
N TYR A 576 27.68 -20.93 28.95
CA TYR A 576 27.65 -19.89 30.01
C TYR A 576 27.77 -20.49 31.40
N ARG A 577 27.24 -21.68 31.68
CA ARG A 577 27.43 -22.42 32.93
C ARG A 577 28.88 -22.80 33.19
N ARG A 578 29.71 -22.85 32.16
CA ARG A 578 31.14 -23.10 32.24
C ARG A 578 31.95 -21.79 32.24
N GLU A 579 31.27 -20.66 32.31
CA GLU A 579 31.86 -19.33 32.23
C GLU A 579 32.65 -19.09 30.93
N LEU A 580 32.14 -19.66 29.84
CA LEU A 580 32.73 -19.54 28.51
C LEU A 580 31.79 -18.70 27.61
N PRO A 581 32.27 -17.51 27.12
CA PRO A 581 31.54 -16.74 26.15
C PRO A 581 31.56 -17.44 24.79
N LEU A 582 30.52 -17.19 23.98
CA LEU A 582 30.41 -17.79 22.64
C LEU A 582 31.43 -17.20 21.66
N ARG A 583 31.79 -18.02 20.67
CA ARG A 583 32.58 -17.59 19.51
C ARG A 583 31.92 -18.09 18.23
N ASP A 584 31.52 -17.14 17.40
CA ASP A 584 30.82 -17.41 16.14
C ASP A 584 31.69 -16.88 14.96
N PRO A 585 32.24 -17.77 14.13
CA PRO A 585 33.05 -17.37 12.97
C PRO A 585 32.20 -16.84 11.80
N GLY A 586 30.88 -16.82 11.89
CA GLY A 586 29.99 -16.37 10.82
C GLY A 586 29.78 -17.40 9.68
N VAL A 587 30.53 -18.49 9.66
CA VAL A 587 30.38 -19.53 8.63
C VAL A 587 29.13 -20.35 8.96
N MET A 588 28.04 -20.15 8.22
CA MET A 588 26.90 -21.07 8.31
C MET A 588 27.31 -22.43 7.76
N THR A 589 27.46 -23.43 8.64
CA THR A 589 27.25 -24.81 8.22
C THR A 589 25.82 -24.89 7.67
N ALA A 590 25.69 -25.28 6.39
CA ALA A 590 24.44 -25.32 5.66
C ALA A 590 23.32 -25.87 6.55
N ALA A 591 22.33 -25.04 6.86
CA ALA A 591 21.12 -25.51 7.50
C ALA A 591 20.42 -26.50 6.56
N PRO A 592 19.90 -27.62 7.03
CA PRO A 592 19.09 -28.51 6.20
C PRO A 592 17.89 -27.69 5.70
N THR A 593 17.69 -27.65 4.39
CA THR A 593 16.50 -27.12 3.73
C THR A 593 15.23 -27.74 4.34
N PRO A 594 14.19 -26.92 4.61
CA PRO A 594 12.90 -27.42 5.08
C PRO A 594 12.17 -28.24 4.04
#